data_2869ea86eff9a0144fd276345bdfbf04
#
_entry.id   2869ea86eff9a0144fd276345bdfbf04
#
_cell.length_a   1.000
_cell.length_b   1.000
_cell.length_c   1.000
_cell.angle_alpha   90.00
_cell.angle_beta   90.00
_cell.angle_gamma   90.00
#
_symmetry.space_group_name_H-M   'P 1'
#
loop_
_entity.id
_entity.type
_entity.pdbx_description
1 polymer ?
#
loop_
_entity_poly.entity_id
_entity_poly.type
_entity_poly.pdbx_seq_one_letter_code
_entity_poly.pdbx_strand_id
1 'polypeptide(L)'
;MLGFLRSPKFWNDGNSVVVKVLDPVSRLYSFVSNVRLNSVTPVKADVPVVCIGNVVLGGAGKTPTVELVCNLLREKYKSPQILTAGYGGYLKNVVRVDTNLHSYLQVGDEALLSANVAPTWVGRNRVNSAKAAVACGADVLIMDDGFQNNSIEKDLKILVIDSRQVFGNEHLFPAGPLRELPESGIAKSDLALIIGEKNEALESRIKAMKSTIPIFRAKMEITDSVPVENNRVVGFCGLGYPLKFKQTLVECGYEVLDFVSFADHHPYTITEIQKLSNGAKSVNATLVTTMKDFVKIPAVFRNDVSVVKIKLVPENEDFKKALLEKL
;
A
#
# COMPACT_ATOMS: atom_id res chain seq x y z
N MET A 1 9.45 -10.20 12.97
CA MET A 1 9.39 -9.20 14.04
C MET A 1 10.21 -7.96 13.69
N LEU A 2 9.86 -7.22 12.62
CA LEU A 2 10.52 -5.97 12.16
C LEU A 2 9.50 -4.86 11.84
N GLY A 3 8.28 -4.97 12.39
CA GLY A 3 7.11 -4.21 11.95
C GLY A 3 6.80 -2.90 12.69
N PHE A 4 7.65 -2.40 13.58
CA PHE A 4 7.31 -1.23 14.39
C PHE A 4 8.33 -0.08 14.31
N LEU A 5 9.21 -0.09 13.31
CA LEU A 5 10.23 0.93 13.18
C LEU A 5 9.76 2.02 12.20
N ARG A 6 9.81 3.28 12.63
CA ARG A 6 9.72 4.42 11.71
C ARG A 6 10.82 4.28 10.65
N SER A 7 10.53 4.69 9.42
CA SER A 7 11.55 4.75 8.37
C SER A 7 12.77 5.50 8.89
N PRO A 8 13.97 4.92 8.87
CA PRO A 8 15.15 5.57 9.39
C PRO A 8 15.44 6.87 8.65
N LYS A 9 15.86 7.92 9.37
CA LYS A 9 16.13 9.21 8.75
C LYS A 9 17.17 9.14 7.63
N PHE A 10 18.15 8.23 7.74
CA PHE A 10 19.20 8.06 6.73
C PHE A 10 18.67 7.46 5.41
N TRP A 11 17.45 6.93 5.36
CA TRP A 11 16.82 6.52 4.09
C TRP A 11 16.46 7.72 3.18
N ASN A 12 16.53 8.94 3.72
CA ASN A 12 16.38 10.18 2.95
C ASN A 12 17.74 10.87 2.68
N ASP A 13 18.84 10.30 3.17
CA ASP A 13 20.20 10.85 3.01
C ASP A 13 21.18 9.76 2.56
N GLY A 14 21.45 9.73 1.26
CA GLY A 14 22.37 8.75 0.65
C GLY A 14 23.84 8.91 1.06
N ASN A 15 24.24 10.05 1.63
CA ASN A 15 25.63 10.33 2.04
C ASN A 15 25.95 9.97 3.49
N SER A 16 24.96 9.50 4.25
CA SER A 16 25.14 9.09 5.63
C SER A 16 26.20 8.01 5.81
N VAL A 17 27.05 8.13 6.84
CA VAL A 17 28.03 7.10 7.21
C VAL A 17 27.34 5.74 7.43
N VAL A 18 26.13 5.74 7.99
CA VAL A 18 25.33 4.54 8.23
C VAL A 18 25.02 3.81 6.91
N VAL A 19 24.69 4.57 5.85
CA VAL A 19 24.45 4.00 4.51
C VAL A 19 25.69 3.30 3.99
N LYS A 20 26.88 3.94 4.08
CA LYS A 20 28.15 3.36 3.61
C LYS A 20 28.50 2.07 4.34
N VAL A 21 28.23 1.99 5.64
CA VAL A 21 28.49 0.78 6.45
C VAL A 21 27.50 -0.34 6.10
N LEU A 22 26.24 -0.01 5.81
CA LEU A 22 25.21 -0.99 5.49
C LEU A 22 25.20 -1.45 4.02
N ASP A 23 25.81 -0.71 3.09
CA ASP A 23 25.77 -1.02 1.65
C ASP A 23 26.26 -2.43 1.30
N PRO A 24 27.38 -2.96 1.87
CA PRO A 24 27.79 -4.34 1.62
C PRO A 24 26.72 -5.37 2.04
N VAL A 25 26.06 -5.13 3.18
CA VAL A 25 24.98 -6.00 3.68
C VAL A 25 23.78 -5.94 2.73
N SER A 26 23.47 -4.77 2.20
CA SER A 26 22.38 -4.55 1.24
C SER A 26 22.63 -5.32 -0.06
N ARG A 27 23.85 -5.32 -0.56
CA ARG A 27 24.22 -6.08 -1.77
C ARG A 27 24.07 -7.59 -1.56
N LEU A 28 24.53 -8.10 -0.41
CA LEU A 28 24.36 -9.51 -0.06
C LEU A 28 22.89 -9.88 0.06
N TYR A 29 22.08 -9.05 0.74
CA TYR A 29 20.64 -9.23 0.87
C TYR A 29 19.95 -9.30 -0.51
N SER A 30 20.28 -8.36 -1.40
CA SER A 30 19.77 -8.32 -2.76
C SER A 30 20.15 -9.56 -3.56
N PHE A 31 21.40 -10.00 -3.48
CA PHE A 31 21.88 -11.21 -4.14
C PHE A 31 21.08 -12.43 -3.69
N VAL A 32 20.96 -12.66 -2.38
CA VAL A 32 20.20 -13.79 -1.82
C VAL A 32 18.71 -13.71 -2.22
N SER A 33 18.13 -12.52 -2.19
CA SER A 33 16.74 -12.30 -2.61
C SER A 33 16.54 -12.64 -4.10
N ASN A 34 17.44 -12.20 -4.96
CA ASN A 34 17.37 -12.48 -6.40
C ASN A 34 17.55 -13.99 -6.71
N VAL A 35 18.50 -14.67 -6.05
CA VAL A 35 18.65 -16.12 -6.18
C VAL A 35 17.36 -16.84 -5.79
N ARG A 36 16.77 -16.46 -4.66
CA ARG A 36 15.50 -17.04 -4.20
C ARG A 36 14.35 -16.78 -5.18
N LEU A 37 14.23 -15.57 -5.72
CA LEU A 37 13.18 -15.22 -6.67
C LEU A 37 13.30 -15.99 -7.97
N ASN A 38 14.54 -16.18 -8.46
CA ASN A 38 14.82 -16.87 -9.72
C ASN A 38 14.79 -18.40 -9.58
N SER A 39 14.85 -18.95 -8.36
CA SER A 39 14.75 -20.40 -8.11
C SER A 39 13.32 -20.92 -8.11
N VAL A 40 12.32 -20.05 -8.17
CA VAL A 40 10.91 -20.44 -8.17
C VAL A 40 10.38 -20.50 -9.58
N THR A 41 9.87 -21.67 -10.00
CA THR A 41 9.12 -21.80 -11.26
C THR A 41 7.70 -21.25 -11.05
N PRO A 42 7.30 -20.22 -11.81
CA PRO A 42 5.95 -19.67 -11.71
C PRO A 42 4.89 -20.68 -12.11
N VAL A 43 3.77 -20.68 -11.40
CA VAL A 43 2.58 -21.45 -11.73
C VAL A 43 1.59 -20.55 -12.44
N LYS A 44 1.07 -20.97 -13.59
CA LYS A 44 0.00 -20.26 -14.28
C LYS A 44 -1.32 -20.50 -13.56
N ALA A 45 -2.08 -19.43 -13.30
CA ALA A 45 -3.44 -19.53 -12.79
C ALA A 45 -4.43 -19.73 -13.93
N ASP A 46 -5.60 -20.30 -13.63
CA ASP A 46 -6.65 -20.55 -14.64
C ASP A 46 -7.41 -19.27 -15.05
N VAL A 47 -7.10 -18.15 -14.40
CA VAL A 47 -7.69 -16.83 -14.65
C VAL A 47 -6.59 -15.77 -14.71
N PRO A 48 -6.81 -14.62 -15.37
CA PRO A 48 -5.83 -13.55 -15.45
C PRO A 48 -5.38 -13.06 -14.08
N VAL A 49 -4.10 -12.70 -13.96
CA VAL A 49 -3.46 -12.20 -12.73
C VAL A 49 -2.87 -10.82 -12.95
N VAL A 50 -3.46 -9.83 -12.30
CA VAL A 50 -2.93 -8.46 -12.23
C VAL A 50 -2.09 -8.31 -10.97
N CYS A 51 -0.84 -7.93 -11.12
CA CYS A 51 0.07 -7.71 -10.00
C CYS A 51 0.29 -6.21 -9.77
N ILE A 52 -0.02 -5.75 -8.58
CA ILE A 52 0.28 -4.41 -8.11
C ILE A 52 1.44 -4.48 -7.15
N GLY A 53 2.46 -3.65 -7.37
CA GLY A 53 3.62 -3.64 -6.51
C GLY A 53 4.46 -2.38 -6.67
N ASN A 54 5.52 -2.32 -5.89
CA ASN A 54 6.47 -1.23 -5.89
C ASN A 54 7.89 -1.73 -5.63
N VAL A 55 8.88 -0.86 -5.82
CA VAL A 55 10.30 -1.18 -5.58
C VAL A 55 10.82 -0.65 -4.24
N VAL A 56 10.02 0.13 -3.50
CA VAL A 56 10.42 0.71 -2.21
C VAL A 56 9.67 0.08 -1.04
N LEU A 57 10.28 0.07 0.13
CA LEU A 57 9.59 -0.18 1.39
C LEU A 57 8.80 1.06 1.79
N GLY A 58 7.55 0.87 2.26
CA GLY A 58 6.70 1.96 2.74
C GLY A 58 5.47 2.22 1.87
N GLY A 59 4.79 3.32 2.17
CA GLY A 59 3.46 3.64 1.66
C GLY A 59 3.43 4.26 0.26
N ALA A 60 3.81 3.53 -0.77
CA ALA A 60 3.76 4.00 -2.16
C ALA A 60 2.33 4.15 -2.75
N GLY A 61 1.27 3.85 -1.97
CA GLY A 61 -0.11 3.92 -2.46
C GLY A 61 -0.63 2.62 -3.10
N LYS A 62 -0.03 1.46 -2.80
CA LYS A 62 -0.49 0.16 -3.33
C LYS A 62 -1.95 -0.15 -2.99
N THR A 63 -2.34 -0.06 -1.73
CA THR A 63 -3.71 -0.40 -1.29
C THR A 63 -4.79 0.42 -2.01
N PRO A 64 -4.69 1.77 -2.12
CA PRO A 64 -5.61 2.54 -2.96
C PRO A 64 -5.56 2.15 -4.45
N THR A 65 -4.40 1.72 -4.95
CA THR A 65 -4.28 1.23 -6.35
C THR A 65 -4.99 -0.10 -6.52
N VAL A 66 -4.92 -1.00 -5.55
CA VAL A 66 -5.67 -2.28 -5.55
C VAL A 66 -7.17 -2.01 -5.61
N GLU A 67 -7.67 -1.08 -4.81
CA GLU A 67 -9.07 -0.65 -4.83
C GLU A 67 -9.48 -0.08 -6.18
N LEU A 68 -8.69 0.86 -6.73
CA LEU A 68 -8.92 1.44 -8.04
C LEU A 68 -8.99 0.36 -9.13
N VAL A 69 -7.96 -0.47 -9.21
CA VAL A 69 -7.87 -1.55 -10.23
C VAL A 69 -9.01 -2.55 -10.09
N CYS A 70 -9.36 -2.93 -8.86
CA CYS A 70 -10.49 -3.82 -8.60
C CYS A 70 -11.81 -3.23 -9.12
N ASN A 71 -12.06 -1.94 -8.88
CA ASN A 71 -13.26 -1.27 -9.34
C ASN A 71 -13.31 -1.13 -10.87
N LEU A 72 -12.17 -0.82 -11.51
CA LEU A 72 -12.09 -0.76 -12.97
C LEU A 72 -12.28 -2.14 -13.63
N LEU A 73 -11.73 -3.20 -13.03
CA LEU A 73 -11.88 -4.57 -13.57
C LEU A 73 -13.31 -5.09 -13.49
N ARG A 74 -14.16 -4.59 -12.59
CA ARG A 74 -15.59 -4.96 -12.54
C ARG A 74 -16.38 -4.60 -13.79
N GLU A 75 -15.85 -3.77 -14.67
CA GLU A 75 -16.47 -3.50 -15.96
C GLU A 75 -16.32 -4.68 -16.95
N LYS A 76 -15.28 -5.49 -16.79
CA LYS A 76 -14.98 -6.64 -17.66
C LYS A 76 -15.17 -7.98 -16.95
N TYR A 77 -14.92 -8.04 -15.64
CA TYR A 77 -14.94 -9.24 -14.82
C TYR A 77 -16.02 -9.15 -13.74
N LYS A 78 -16.72 -10.25 -13.48
CA LYS A 78 -17.82 -10.29 -12.51
C LYS A 78 -17.36 -10.50 -11.08
N SER A 79 -16.21 -11.16 -10.91
CA SER A 79 -15.72 -11.62 -9.60
C SER A 79 -14.22 -11.40 -9.41
N PRO A 80 -13.73 -10.14 -9.46
CA PRO A 80 -12.35 -9.87 -9.11
C PRO A 80 -12.09 -10.22 -7.65
N GLN A 81 -11.00 -10.94 -7.36
CA GLN A 81 -10.61 -11.30 -6.00
C GLN A 81 -9.16 -10.93 -5.73
N ILE A 82 -8.86 -10.58 -4.47
CA ILE A 82 -7.57 -10.03 -4.07
C ILE A 82 -6.75 -11.09 -3.34
N LEU A 83 -5.47 -11.18 -3.67
CA LEU A 83 -4.48 -12.03 -3.01
C LEU A 83 -3.46 -11.16 -2.27
N THR A 84 -3.34 -11.31 -0.95
CA THR A 84 -2.36 -10.59 -0.13
C THR A 84 -1.56 -11.48 0.80
N ALA A 85 -0.38 -11.04 1.29
CA ALA A 85 0.45 -11.80 2.23
C ALA A 85 -0.14 -11.90 3.62
N GLY A 86 -1.02 -10.97 3.98
CA GLY A 86 -1.45 -10.79 5.36
C GLY A 86 -0.30 -10.29 6.23
N TYR A 87 0.43 -9.28 5.75
CA TYR A 87 1.54 -8.70 6.50
C TYR A 87 1.05 -8.20 7.88
N GLY A 88 1.82 -8.48 8.94
CA GLY A 88 1.44 -8.17 10.32
C GLY A 88 0.49 -9.19 10.96
N GLY A 89 -0.20 -10.02 10.18
CA GLY A 89 -1.07 -11.09 10.69
C GLY A 89 -0.31 -12.36 11.10
N TYR A 90 -0.87 -13.10 12.06
CA TYR A 90 -0.27 -14.36 12.52
C TYR A 90 -0.79 -15.60 11.77
N LEU A 91 -1.92 -15.51 11.05
CA LEU A 91 -2.44 -16.63 10.27
C LEU A 91 -1.50 -16.91 9.06
N LYS A 92 -1.14 -18.20 8.92
CA LYS A 92 -0.19 -18.64 7.89
C LYS A 92 -0.86 -19.43 6.78
N ASN A 93 -2.00 -20.05 7.10
CA ASN A 93 -2.79 -20.84 6.15
C ASN A 93 -3.56 -19.93 5.19
N VAL A 94 -4.04 -20.54 4.10
CA VAL A 94 -4.94 -19.82 3.18
C VAL A 94 -6.27 -19.58 3.86
N VAL A 95 -6.65 -18.30 3.96
CA VAL A 95 -7.89 -17.87 4.61
C VAL A 95 -8.58 -16.83 3.73
N ARG A 96 -9.86 -17.02 3.48
CA ARG A 96 -10.72 -15.95 2.96
C ARG A 96 -11.04 -14.99 4.11
N VAL A 97 -10.71 -13.73 3.92
CA VAL A 97 -10.92 -12.71 4.96
C VAL A 97 -12.40 -12.44 5.14
N ASP A 98 -12.86 -12.51 6.38
CA ASP A 98 -14.18 -12.06 6.81
C ASP A 98 -13.97 -10.93 7.84
N THR A 99 -14.44 -9.74 7.52
CA THR A 99 -14.23 -8.53 8.35
C THR A 99 -14.99 -8.57 9.68
N ASN A 100 -15.99 -9.45 9.81
CA ASN A 100 -16.74 -9.65 11.05
C ASN A 100 -16.08 -10.67 11.99
N LEU A 101 -15.30 -11.62 11.44
CA LEU A 101 -14.67 -12.70 12.19
C LEU A 101 -13.18 -12.47 12.44
N HIS A 102 -12.48 -11.84 11.49
CA HIS A 102 -11.04 -11.67 11.56
C HIS A 102 -10.64 -10.29 12.06
N SER A 103 -9.66 -10.27 12.95
CA SER A 103 -8.99 -9.04 13.38
C SER A 103 -7.72 -8.76 12.56
N TYR A 104 -7.22 -7.53 12.63
CA TYR A 104 -5.95 -7.14 12.00
C TYR A 104 -4.75 -7.97 12.53
N LEU A 105 -4.81 -8.44 13.78
CA LEU A 105 -3.79 -9.33 14.35
C LEU A 105 -3.75 -10.68 13.65
N GLN A 106 -4.88 -11.14 13.13
CA GLN A 106 -5.00 -12.44 12.46
C GLN A 106 -4.57 -12.38 11.01
N VAL A 107 -5.08 -11.41 10.25
CA VAL A 107 -4.94 -11.36 8.78
C VAL A 107 -4.13 -10.17 8.27
N GLY A 108 -3.78 -9.23 9.15
CA GLY A 108 -3.13 -7.96 8.77
C GLY A 108 -4.14 -6.85 8.48
N ASP A 109 -3.76 -5.60 8.73
CA ASP A 109 -4.61 -4.43 8.51
C ASP A 109 -4.92 -4.21 7.02
N GLU A 110 -3.96 -4.36 6.12
CA GLU A 110 -4.14 -4.20 4.67
C GLU A 110 -5.13 -5.24 4.11
N ALA A 111 -5.11 -6.47 4.62
CA ALA A 111 -6.04 -7.51 4.19
C ALA A 111 -7.50 -7.21 4.59
N LEU A 112 -7.71 -6.61 5.78
CA LEU A 112 -9.03 -6.15 6.19
C LEU A 112 -9.54 -5.01 5.30
N LEU A 113 -8.66 -4.07 4.91
CA LEU A 113 -9.01 -3.00 3.98
C LEU A 113 -9.42 -3.55 2.62
N SER A 114 -8.62 -4.44 2.07
CA SER A 114 -8.89 -5.10 0.78
C SER A 114 -10.20 -5.90 0.81
N ALA A 115 -10.53 -6.53 1.95
CA ALA A 115 -11.75 -7.31 2.11
C ALA A 115 -13.03 -6.47 2.10
N ASN A 116 -12.96 -5.16 2.37
CA ASN A 116 -14.08 -4.24 2.16
C ASN A 116 -14.30 -3.90 0.68
N VAL A 117 -13.30 -4.14 -0.17
CA VAL A 117 -13.36 -3.86 -1.62
C VAL A 117 -13.82 -5.08 -2.39
N ALA A 118 -13.20 -6.25 -2.17
CA ALA A 118 -13.51 -7.49 -2.86
C ALA A 118 -13.14 -8.71 -1.98
N PRO A 119 -13.65 -9.92 -2.32
CA PRO A 119 -13.22 -11.13 -1.65
C PRO A 119 -11.70 -11.23 -1.63
N THR A 120 -11.12 -11.29 -0.43
CA THR A 120 -9.68 -11.19 -0.20
C THR A 120 -9.16 -12.46 0.45
N TRP A 121 -8.06 -12.97 -0.08
CA TRP A 121 -7.40 -14.19 0.39
C TRP A 121 -6.03 -13.86 0.97
N VAL A 122 -5.86 -14.23 2.22
CA VAL A 122 -4.56 -14.17 2.89
C VAL A 122 -3.90 -15.53 2.83
N GLY A 123 -2.61 -15.57 2.55
CA GLY A 123 -1.83 -16.81 2.59
C GLY A 123 -0.38 -16.57 2.15
N ARG A 124 0.57 -17.21 2.85
CA ARG A 124 1.98 -17.14 2.47
C ARG A 124 2.25 -17.86 1.14
N ASN A 125 1.55 -18.97 0.91
CA ASN A 125 1.58 -19.68 -0.37
C ASN A 125 0.56 -19.07 -1.33
N ARG A 126 1.03 -18.20 -2.21
CA ARG A 126 0.19 -17.49 -3.19
C ARG A 126 -0.50 -18.43 -4.18
N VAL A 127 0.16 -19.53 -4.56
CA VAL A 127 -0.42 -20.53 -5.48
C VAL A 127 -1.66 -21.16 -4.84
N ASN A 128 -1.59 -21.54 -3.57
CA ASN A 128 -2.75 -22.10 -2.88
C ASN A 128 -3.84 -21.05 -2.66
N SER A 129 -3.48 -19.79 -2.40
CA SER A 129 -4.47 -18.69 -2.31
C SER A 129 -5.18 -18.47 -3.65
N ALA A 130 -4.44 -18.50 -4.76
CA ALA A 130 -5.03 -18.38 -6.11
C ALA A 130 -5.96 -19.53 -6.42
N LYS A 131 -5.56 -20.78 -6.18
CA LYS A 131 -6.41 -21.97 -6.37
C LYS A 131 -7.70 -21.89 -5.56
N ALA A 132 -7.61 -21.46 -4.29
CA ALA A 132 -8.78 -21.29 -3.43
C ALA A 132 -9.72 -20.18 -3.94
N ALA A 133 -9.16 -19.05 -4.41
CA ALA A 133 -9.93 -17.96 -4.99
C ALA A 133 -10.67 -18.40 -6.27
N VAL A 134 -9.99 -19.09 -7.18
CA VAL A 134 -10.57 -19.62 -8.43
C VAL A 134 -11.67 -20.64 -8.11
N ALA A 135 -11.43 -21.56 -7.18
CA ALA A 135 -12.45 -22.52 -6.72
C ALA A 135 -13.68 -21.84 -6.10
N CYS A 136 -13.53 -20.62 -5.58
CA CYS A 136 -14.61 -19.77 -5.08
C CYS A 136 -15.15 -18.78 -6.13
N GLY A 137 -14.87 -19.02 -7.42
CA GLY A 137 -15.47 -18.28 -8.53
C GLY A 137 -14.76 -16.98 -8.91
N ALA A 138 -13.48 -16.81 -8.57
CA ALA A 138 -12.71 -15.70 -9.11
C ALA A 138 -12.56 -15.84 -10.63
N ASP A 139 -12.78 -14.75 -11.38
CA ASP A 139 -12.57 -14.66 -12.81
C ASP A 139 -11.40 -13.75 -13.20
N VAL A 140 -10.86 -13.01 -12.23
CA VAL A 140 -9.59 -12.29 -12.28
C VAL A 140 -9.00 -12.17 -10.89
N LEU A 141 -7.68 -12.28 -10.76
CA LEU A 141 -6.95 -12.16 -9.51
C LEU A 141 -6.13 -10.87 -9.46
N ILE A 142 -6.13 -10.19 -8.33
CA ILE A 142 -5.33 -9.00 -8.07
C ILE A 142 -4.32 -9.33 -6.97
N MET A 143 -3.04 -9.39 -7.31
CA MET A 143 -1.98 -9.60 -6.32
C MET A 143 -1.57 -8.27 -5.72
N ASP A 144 -1.89 -8.06 -4.45
CA ASP A 144 -1.39 -6.94 -3.65
C ASP A 144 0.03 -7.23 -3.17
N ASP A 145 0.95 -6.29 -3.46
CA ASP A 145 2.39 -6.38 -3.15
C ASP A 145 3.06 -7.65 -3.71
N GLY A 146 2.81 -7.94 -4.99
CA GLY A 146 3.24 -9.17 -5.64
C GLY A 146 4.58 -9.09 -6.41
N PHE A 147 5.25 -7.93 -6.50
CA PHE A 147 6.46 -7.75 -7.34
C PHE A 147 7.63 -8.65 -6.93
N GLN A 148 7.80 -8.89 -5.64
CA GLN A 148 8.85 -9.75 -5.08
C GLN A 148 8.34 -11.18 -4.81
N ASN A 149 7.30 -11.62 -5.52
CA ASN A 149 6.80 -12.99 -5.45
C ASN A 149 6.66 -13.58 -6.86
N ASN A 150 7.50 -14.55 -7.21
CA ASN A 150 7.52 -15.19 -8.53
C ASN A 150 6.76 -16.52 -8.58
N SER A 151 6.00 -16.88 -7.54
CA SER A 151 5.32 -18.20 -7.50
C SER A 151 4.12 -18.32 -8.45
N ILE A 152 3.56 -17.19 -8.91
CA ILE A 152 2.44 -17.16 -9.88
C ILE A 152 2.87 -16.33 -11.08
N GLU A 153 2.54 -16.78 -12.29
CA GLU A 153 2.62 -15.99 -13.51
C GLU A 153 1.71 -14.78 -13.41
N LYS A 154 2.13 -13.64 -13.95
CA LYS A 154 1.41 -12.38 -13.90
C LYS A 154 1.18 -11.89 -15.31
N ASP A 155 -0.10 -11.79 -15.70
CA ASP A 155 -0.49 -11.33 -17.03
C ASP A 155 -0.29 -9.82 -17.18
N LEU A 156 -0.43 -9.06 -16.07
CA LEU A 156 -0.20 -7.62 -16.04
C LEU A 156 0.51 -7.21 -14.75
N LYS A 157 1.57 -6.41 -14.87
CA LYS A 157 2.36 -5.89 -13.74
C LYS A 157 2.32 -4.37 -13.72
N ILE A 158 1.71 -3.81 -12.68
CA ILE A 158 1.55 -2.37 -12.46
C ILE A 158 2.54 -1.91 -11.39
N LEU A 159 3.53 -1.12 -11.79
CA LEU A 159 4.48 -0.49 -10.88
C LEU A 159 3.89 0.80 -10.31
N VAL A 160 3.73 0.86 -9.00
CA VAL A 160 3.23 2.04 -8.30
C VAL A 160 4.40 2.82 -7.73
N ILE A 161 4.44 4.13 -8.01
CA ILE A 161 5.50 5.04 -7.56
C ILE A 161 4.86 6.28 -6.94
N ASP A 162 5.23 6.62 -5.70
CA ASP A 162 4.88 7.90 -5.09
C ASP A 162 5.78 9.00 -5.67
N SER A 163 5.20 10.08 -6.22
CA SER A 163 5.93 11.14 -6.92
C SER A 163 6.86 11.96 -6.02
N ARG A 164 6.63 11.95 -4.69
CA ARG A 164 7.43 12.67 -3.68
C ARG A 164 8.54 11.78 -3.12
N GLN A 165 8.23 10.53 -2.77
CA GLN A 165 9.20 9.60 -2.22
C GLN A 165 10.14 9.05 -3.30
N VAL A 166 9.64 8.91 -4.53
CA VAL A 166 10.35 8.34 -5.70
C VAL A 166 11.04 7.02 -5.32
N PHE A 167 12.37 7.01 -5.22
CA PHE A 167 13.17 5.85 -4.86
C PHE A 167 13.95 6.04 -3.53
N GLY A 168 13.60 7.07 -2.75
CA GLY A 168 14.31 7.42 -1.51
C GLY A 168 15.76 7.79 -1.75
N ASN A 169 16.67 7.31 -0.89
CA ASN A 169 18.12 7.51 -1.03
C ASN A 169 18.77 6.58 -2.08
N GLU A 170 17.99 5.79 -2.83
CA GLU A 170 18.43 4.88 -3.90
C GLU A 170 19.32 3.71 -3.47
N HIS A 171 19.40 3.43 -2.18
CA HIS A 171 20.08 2.27 -1.67
C HIS A 171 19.13 1.12 -1.39
N LEU A 172 19.62 -0.10 -1.58
CA LEU A 172 18.90 -1.32 -1.24
C LEU A 172 18.75 -1.48 0.27
N PHE A 173 17.71 -2.17 0.71
CA PHE A 173 17.53 -2.53 2.12
C PHE A 173 18.72 -3.39 2.63
N PRO A 174 19.28 -3.11 3.83
CA PRO A 174 18.84 -2.14 4.84
C PRO A 174 19.46 -0.73 4.73
N ALA A 175 20.40 -0.46 3.81
CA ALA A 175 21.02 0.86 3.65
C ALA A 175 20.04 1.93 3.12
N GLY A 176 19.01 1.52 2.43
CA GLY A 176 17.92 2.38 1.93
C GLY A 176 16.60 1.64 1.84
N PRO A 177 15.58 2.30 1.28
CA PRO A 177 14.22 1.76 1.20
C PRO A 177 14.03 0.77 0.04
N LEU A 178 15.00 0.60 -0.88
CA LEU A 178 14.80 -0.21 -2.06
C LEU A 178 14.74 -1.71 -1.74
N ARG A 179 13.70 -2.38 -2.21
CA ARG A 179 13.55 -3.84 -2.21
C ARG A 179 14.32 -4.48 -3.36
N GLU A 180 14.41 -3.76 -4.47
CA GLU A 180 15.12 -4.09 -5.70
C GLU A 180 15.50 -2.78 -6.43
N LEU A 181 16.44 -2.86 -7.37
CA LEU A 181 16.85 -1.70 -8.14
C LEU A 181 15.68 -1.18 -9.01
N PRO A 182 15.52 0.15 -9.16
CA PRO A 182 14.47 0.75 -9.98
C PRO A 182 14.45 0.21 -11.40
N GLU A 183 15.64 0.02 -12.01
CA GLU A 183 15.80 -0.52 -13.35
C GLU A 183 15.19 -1.91 -13.48
N SER A 184 15.40 -2.78 -12.49
CA SER A 184 14.84 -4.14 -12.46
C SER A 184 13.32 -4.12 -12.31
N GLY A 185 12.81 -3.26 -11.43
CA GLY A 185 11.37 -3.09 -11.22
C GLY A 185 10.66 -2.56 -12.46
N ILE A 186 11.23 -1.54 -13.10
CA ILE A 186 10.69 -0.92 -14.32
C ILE A 186 10.78 -1.88 -15.51
N ALA A 187 11.91 -2.59 -15.68
CA ALA A 187 12.09 -3.52 -16.79
C ALA A 187 11.01 -4.61 -16.84
N LYS A 188 10.63 -5.16 -15.68
CA LYS A 188 9.61 -6.22 -15.59
C LYS A 188 8.16 -5.70 -15.55
N SER A 189 7.95 -4.37 -15.48
CA SER A 189 6.61 -3.79 -15.39
C SER A 189 5.99 -3.55 -16.76
N ASP A 190 4.69 -3.68 -16.87
CA ASP A 190 3.90 -3.44 -18.08
C ASP A 190 3.32 -2.04 -18.10
N LEU A 191 2.98 -1.48 -16.93
CA LEU A 191 2.48 -0.13 -16.72
C LEU A 191 3.16 0.48 -15.51
N ALA A 192 3.38 1.82 -15.53
CA ALA A 192 3.79 2.61 -14.37
C ALA A 192 2.66 3.56 -13.98
N LEU A 193 2.27 3.56 -12.70
CA LEU A 193 1.30 4.48 -12.12
C LEU A 193 2.00 5.38 -11.10
N ILE A 194 2.12 6.66 -11.41
CA ILE A 194 2.71 7.66 -10.51
C ILE A 194 1.58 8.31 -9.72
N ILE A 195 1.71 8.27 -8.39
CA ILE A 195 0.72 8.82 -7.47
C ILE A 195 1.23 10.14 -6.89
N GLY A 196 0.45 11.21 -7.05
CA GLY A 196 0.75 12.54 -6.54
C GLY A 196 0.97 13.57 -7.64
N GLU A 197 1.72 14.64 -7.33
CA GLU A 197 1.95 15.73 -8.28
C GLU A 197 2.83 15.30 -9.46
N LYS A 198 2.67 16.03 -10.58
CA LYS A 198 3.48 15.83 -11.79
C LYS A 198 4.98 15.93 -11.46
N ASN A 199 5.75 14.96 -11.91
CA ASN A 199 7.20 14.91 -11.72
C ASN A 199 7.88 14.52 -13.06
N GLU A 200 8.20 15.53 -13.88
CA GLU A 200 8.77 15.33 -15.21
C GLU A 200 10.16 14.66 -15.18
N ALA A 201 10.95 14.94 -14.15
CA ALA A 201 12.25 14.32 -13.97
C ALA A 201 12.11 12.81 -13.71
N LEU A 202 11.14 12.40 -12.87
CA LEU A 202 10.83 11.00 -12.63
C LEU A 202 10.34 10.30 -13.91
N GLU A 203 9.42 10.91 -14.65
CA GLU A 203 8.90 10.34 -15.89
C GLU A 203 10.00 10.16 -16.95
N SER A 204 10.86 11.19 -17.12
CA SER A 204 12.01 11.13 -18.02
C SER A 204 12.98 10.00 -17.60
N ARG A 205 13.22 9.85 -16.30
CA ARG A 205 14.06 8.79 -15.75
C ARG A 205 13.47 7.41 -16.02
N ILE A 206 12.17 7.21 -15.79
CA ILE A 206 11.48 5.95 -16.09
C ILE A 206 11.58 5.63 -17.58
N LYS A 207 11.35 6.62 -18.46
CA LYS A 207 11.47 6.45 -19.91
C LYS A 207 12.90 6.14 -20.37
N ALA A 208 13.90 6.69 -19.71
CA ALA A 208 15.30 6.35 -19.98
C ALA A 208 15.62 4.89 -19.66
N MET A 209 15.02 4.31 -18.60
CA MET A 209 15.18 2.89 -18.21
C MET A 209 14.37 1.95 -19.12
N LYS A 210 13.15 2.34 -19.51
CA LYS A 210 12.27 1.57 -20.41
C LYS A 210 11.42 2.53 -21.25
N SER A 211 11.87 2.86 -22.46
CA SER A 211 11.21 3.84 -23.35
C SER A 211 9.76 3.49 -23.70
N THR A 212 9.46 2.19 -23.77
CA THR A 212 8.14 1.66 -24.18
C THR A 212 7.11 1.59 -23.05
N ILE A 213 7.51 1.77 -21.77
CA ILE A 213 6.55 1.64 -20.67
C ILE A 213 5.51 2.78 -20.68
N PRO A 214 4.22 2.48 -20.71
CA PRO A 214 3.17 3.49 -20.51
C PRO A 214 3.24 4.04 -19.09
N ILE A 215 3.17 5.36 -18.94
CA ILE A 215 3.17 6.06 -17.64
C ILE A 215 1.84 6.75 -17.48
N PHE A 216 1.18 6.50 -16.36
CA PHE A 216 -0.08 7.11 -15.95
C PHE A 216 0.08 7.82 -14.64
N ARG A 217 -0.78 8.80 -14.37
CA ARG A 217 -0.81 9.55 -13.12
C ARG A 217 -2.16 9.42 -12.44
N ALA A 218 -2.12 9.46 -11.13
CA ALA A 218 -3.32 9.48 -10.31
C ALA A 218 -3.09 10.35 -9.07
N LYS A 219 -4.18 10.92 -8.55
CA LYS A 219 -4.15 11.72 -7.34
C LYS A 219 -5.01 11.08 -6.26
N MET A 220 -4.62 11.28 -5.00
CA MET A 220 -5.46 10.95 -3.87
C MET A 220 -6.48 12.07 -3.69
N GLU A 221 -7.76 11.70 -3.72
CA GLU A 221 -8.86 12.59 -3.41
C GLU A 221 -9.60 12.09 -2.17
N ILE A 222 -10.14 13.00 -1.39
CA ILE A 222 -11.05 12.64 -0.30
C ILE A 222 -12.43 12.38 -0.87
N THR A 223 -13.01 11.23 -0.49
CA THR A 223 -14.34 10.83 -0.97
C THR A 223 -15.46 11.30 -0.08
N ASP A 224 -15.27 11.23 1.22
CA ASP A 224 -16.24 11.65 2.20
C ASP A 224 -15.53 12.61 3.18
N SER A 225 -15.83 13.89 3.08
CA SER A 225 -15.58 14.79 4.19
C SER A 225 -16.48 14.31 5.33
N VAL A 226 -15.86 13.74 6.37
CA VAL A 226 -16.60 13.48 7.59
C VAL A 226 -17.21 14.81 8.00
N PRO A 227 -18.51 14.87 8.39
CA PRO A 227 -19.07 16.06 8.99
C PRO A 227 -18.28 16.35 10.26
N VAL A 228 -17.26 17.20 10.14
CA VAL A 228 -16.49 17.68 11.27
C VAL A 228 -17.17 18.96 11.71
N GLU A 229 -17.79 18.93 12.89
CA GLU A 229 -18.31 20.15 13.48
C GLU A 229 -17.16 21.17 13.58
N ASN A 230 -17.38 22.36 13.02
CA ASN A 230 -16.45 23.49 13.03
C ASN A 230 -15.11 23.31 12.28
N ASN A 231 -14.93 22.31 11.40
CA ASN A 231 -13.68 22.03 10.65
C ASN A 231 -12.41 21.85 11.51
N ARG A 232 -12.54 21.73 12.84
CA ARG A 232 -11.41 21.59 13.77
C ARG A 232 -11.13 20.12 14.04
N VAL A 233 -9.88 19.70 13.82
CA VAL A 233 -9.51 18.30 13.97
C VAL A 233 -8.25 18.12 14.81
N VAL A 234 -8.20 17.01 15.54
CA VAL A 234 -6.98 16.40 16.07
C VAL A 234 -6.71 15.15 15.25
N GLY A 235 -5.63 15.16 14.49
CA GLY A 235 -5.25 14.05 13.61
C GLY A 235 -4.32 13.07 14.31
N PHE A 236 -4.46 11.77 14.02
CA PHE A 236 -3.45 10.79 14.40
C PHE A 236 -3.32 9.70 13.33
N CYS A 237 -2.12 9.13 13.20
CA CYS A 237 -1.89 7.98 12.33
C CYS A 237 -0.64 7.18 12.71
N GLY A 238 -0.64 5.89 12.34
CA GLY A 238 0.51 4.98 12.35
C GLY A 238 0.89 4.59 10.92
N LEU A 239 1.44 5.54 10.19
CA LEU A 239 1.89 5.40 8.79
C LEU A 239 3.39 5.57 8.68
N GLY A 240 4.01 4.95 7.67
CA GLY A 240 5.43 5.12 7.37
C GLY A 240 5.82 6.57 7.04
N TYR A 241 4.88 7.38 6.52
CA TYR A 241 5.07 8.81 6.24
C TYR A 241 3.89 9.65 6.77
N PRO A 242 3.86 9.96 8.09
CA PRO A 242 2.73 10.61 8.76
C PRO A 242 2.42 12.01 8.23
N LEU A 243 3.45 12.77 7.82
CA LEU A 243 3.29 14.15 7.34
C LEU A 243 2.40 14.23 6.10
N LYS A 244 2.33 13.17 5.28
CA LYS A 244 1.42 13.11 4.13
C LYS A 244 -0.03 13.19 4.58
N PHE A 245 -0.41 12.47 5.63
CA PHE A 245 -1.77 12.52 6.16
C PHE A 245 -2.10 13.88 6.77
N LYS A 246 -1.15 14.48 7.53
CA LYS A 246 -1.32 15.85 8.04
C LYS A 246 -1.55 16.86 6.92
N GLN A 247 -0.76 16.78 5.84
CA GLN A 247 -0.94 17.65 4.67
C GLN A 247 -2.30 17.43 4.01
N THR A 248 -2.73 16.18 3.84
CA THR A 248 -4.05 15.85 3.31
C THR A 248 -5.16 16.51 4.14
N LEU A 249 -5.10 16.48 5.46
CA LEU A 249 -6.08 17.16 6.32
C LEU A 249 -6.14 18.67 6.04
N VAL A 250 -4.98 19.33 5.91
CA VAL A 250 -4.90 20.76 5.63
C VAL A 250 -5.43 21.08 4.22
N GLU A 251 -5.04 20.30 3.22
CA GLU A 251 -5.51 20.45 1.82
C GLU A 251 -7.04 20.29 1.70
N CYS A 252 -7.66 19.58 2.64
CA CYS A 252 -9.12 19.41 2.73
C CYS A 252 -9.83 20.53 3.48
N GLY A 253 -9.12 21.55 3.90
CA GLY A 253 -9.68 22.70 4.60
C GLY A 253 -9.94 22.48 6.09
N TYR A 254 -9.36 21.41 6.70
CA TYR A 254 -9.45 21.24 8.14
C TYR A 254 -8.44 22.11 8.89
N GLU A 255 -8.87 22.68 10.00
CA GLU A 255 -8.00 23.32 10.99
C GLU A 255 -7.39 22.22 11.88
N VAL A 256 -6.14 21.84 11.61
CA VAL A 256 -5.44 20.79 12.35
C VAL A 256 -4.84 21.38 13.63
N LEU A 257 -5.52 21.24 14.76
CA LEU A 257 -5.10 21.78 16.04
C LEU A 257 -3.93 21.02 16.67
N ASP A 258 -3.95 19.70 16.50
CA ASP A 258 -2.86 18.81 16.94
C ASP A 258 -2.74 17.60 16.02
N PHE A 259 -1.54 17.01 16.00
CA PHE A 259 -1.28 15.84 15.16
C PHE A 259 -0.30 14.88 15.84
N VAL A 260 -0.77 13.67 16.13
CA VAL A 260 0.01 12.64 16.82
C VAL A 260 0.41 11.52 15.85
N SER A 261 1.71 11.30 15.69
CA SER A 261 2.24 10.23 14.84
C SER A 261 2.73 9.05 15.66
N PHE A 262 2.27 7.86 15.32
CA PHE A 262 2.73 6.57 15.85
C PHE A 262 3.66 5.86 14.86
N ALA A 263 4.25 4.74 15.29
CA ALA A 263 4.99 3.87 14.39
C ALA A 263 4.07 3.26 13.32
N ASP A 264 4.62 2.88 12.16
CA ASP A 264 3.84 2.20 11.12
C ASP A 264 3.26 0.88 11.66
N HIS A 265 2.00 0.59 11.30
CA HIS A 265 1.22 -0.55 11.82
C HIS A 265 1.03 -0.59 13.35
N HIS A 266 1.09 0.55 14.03
CA HIS A 266 0.94 0.63 15.48
C HIS A 266 -0.38 -0.03 15.97
N PRO A 267 -0.33 -0.95 16.94
CA PRO A 267 -1.52 -1.48 17.60
C PRO A 267 -1.99 -0.51 18.69
N TYR A 268 -3.12 0.13 18.47
CA TYR A 268 -3.64 1.12 19.42
C TYR A 268 -4.20 0.47 20.69
N THR A 269 -3.76 0.97 21.84
CA THR A 269 -4.29 0.60 23.15
C THR A 269 -5.51 1.44 23.52
N ILE A 270 -6.34 0.91 24.42
CA ILE A 270 -7.48 1.64 25.00
C ILE A 270 -7.03 2.98 25.59
N THR A 271 -5.93 2.97 26.37
CA THR A 271 -5.42 4.17 27.05
C THR A 271 -4.96 5.25 26.05
N GLU A 272 -4.31 4.86 24.95
CA GLU A 272 -3.87 5.81 23.91
C GLU A 272 -5.05 6.48 23.23
N ILE A 273 -6.04 5.70 22.78
CA ILE A 273 -7.22 6.27 22.11
C ILE A 273 -8.04 7.12 23.07
N GLN A 274 -8.20 6.69 24.33
CA GLN A 274 -8.89 7.50 25.35
C GLN A 274 -8.22 8.85 25.56
N LYS A 275 -6.88 8.86 25.63
CA LYS A 275 -6.12 10.12 25.78
C LYS A 275 -6.30 11.04 24.58
N LEU A 276 -6.25 10.49 23.35
CA LEU A 276 -6.48 11.25 22.13
C LEU A 276 -7.91 11.80 22.06
N SER A 277 -8.93 10.98 22.39
CA SER A 277 -10.35 11.39 22.40
C SER A 277 -10.60 12.50 23.41
N ASN A 278 -10.07 12.36 24.64
CA ASN A 278 -10.19 13.40 25.66
C ASN A 278 -9.48 14.69 25.25
N GLY A 279 -8.30 14.60 24.64
CA GLY A 279 -7.56 15.74 24.10
C GLY A 279 -8.33 16.48 23.02
N ALA A 280 -8.92 15.77 22.07
CA ALA A 280 -9.73 16.35 21.01
C ALA A 280 -10.99 17.05 21.59
N LYS A 281 -11.69 16.39 22.50
CA LYS A 281 -12.86 16.97 23.20
C LYS A 281 -12.51 18.24 23.97
N SER A 282 -11.34 18.30 24.64
CA SER A 282 -10.92 19.47 25.44
C SER A 282 -10.70 20.74 24.62
N VAL A 283 -10.42 20.60 23.32
CA VAL A 283 -10.21 21.71 22.37
C VAL A 283 -11.37 21.87 21.39
N ASN A 284 -12.50 21.21 21.64
CA ASN A 284 -13.67 21.20 20.78
C ASN A 284 -13.32 20.86 19.32
N ALA A 285 -12.63 19.74 19.13
CA ALA A 285 -12.21 19.23 17.83
C ALA A 285 -12.64 17.76 17.65
N THR A 286 -12.81 17.35 16.39
CA THR A 286 -13.06 15.96 16.04
C THR A 286 -11.75 15.17 15.96
N LEU A 287 -11.71 13.99 16.57
CA LEU A 287 -10.58 13.08 16.46
C LEU A 287 -10.65 12.34 15.12
N VAL A 288 -9.63 12.49 14.27
CA VAL A 288 -9.62 11.93 12.91
C VAL A 288 -8.41 11.05 12.65
N THR A 289 -8.60 10.00 11.86
CA THR A 289 -7.54 9.07 11.47
C THR A 289 -7.74 8.52 10.06
N THR A 290 -6.80 7.68 9.60
CA THR A 290 -6.90 6.96 8.33
C THR A 290 -7.71 5.67 8.47
N MET A 291 -8.23 5.12 7.36
CA MET A 291 -8.89 3.82 7.38
C MET A 291 -7.92 2.71 7.82
N LYS A 292 -6.62 2.78 7.46
CA LYS A 292 -5.59 1.82 7.88
C LYS A 292 -5.39 1.79 9.40
N ASP A 293 -5.56 2.92 10.05
CA ASP A 293 -5.46 3.00 11.50
C ASP A 293 -6.77 2.64 12.18
N PHE A 294 -7.90 3.03 11.59
CA PHE A 294 -9.23 2.79 12.15
C PHE A 294 -9.54 1.31 12.38
N VAL A 295 -9.15 0.42 11.48
CA VAL A 295 -9.37 -1.03 11.65
C VAL A 295 -8.64 -1.62 12.84
N LYS A 296 -7.63 -0.92 13.38
CA LYS A 296 -6.84 -1.29 14.56
C LYS A 296 -7.36 -0.70 15.87
N ILE A 297 -8.33 0.23 15.78
CA ILE A 297 -8.90 0.88 16.96
C ILE A 297 -9.81 -0.10 17.71
N PRO A 298 -9.68 -0.19 19.06
CA PRO A 298 -10.60 -0.95 19.88
C PRO A 298 -12.07 -0.57 19.62
N ALA A 299 -12.95 -1.55 19.47
CA ALA A 299 -14.33 -1.35 19.04
C ALA A 299 -15.11 -0.30 19.87
N VAL A 300 -14.83 -0.25 21.17
CA VAL A 300 -15.50 0.69 22.11
C VAL A 300 -15.25 2.17 21.80
N PHE A 301 -14.20 2.49 21.03
CA PHE A 301 -13.85 3.87 20.67
C PHE A 301 -14.13 4.23 19.21
N ARG A 302 -14.63 3.30 18.40
CA ARG A 302 -14.85 3.56 16.97
C ARG A 302 -15.85 4.68 16.70
N ASN A 303 -16.80 4.89 17.61
CA ASN A 303 -17.78 5.97 17.51
C ASN A 303 -17.19 7.36 17.86
N ASP A 304 -16.07 7.39 18.58
CA ASP A 304 -15.37 8.63 18.95
C ASP A 304 -14.33 9.10 17.90
N VAL A 305 -14.09 8.29 16.88
CA VAL A 305 -13.03 8.53 15.88
C VAL A 305 -13.65 8.59 14.49
N SER A 306 -13.43 9.67 13.83
CA SER A 306 -13.82 9.85 12.43
C SER A 306 -12.73 9.42 11.47
N VAL A 307 -13.12 8.89 10.31
CA VAL A 307 -12.19 8.37 9.31
C VAL A 307 -12.17 9.27 8.10
N VAL A 308 -10.99 9.75 7.72
CA VAL A 308 -10.80 10.41 6.43
C VAL A 308 -10.61 9.34 5.36
N LYS A 309 -11.62 9.19 4.51
CA LYS A 309 -11.59 8.26 3.40
C LYS A 309 -10.98 8.92 2.18
N ILE A 310 -10.04 8.23 1.57
CA ILE A 310 -9.37 8.66 0.34
C ILE A 310 -9.62 7.64 -0.76
N LYS A 311 -9.75 8.10 -1.98
CA LYS A 311 -9.71 7.27 -3.19
C LYS A 311 -8.57 7.72 -4.09
N LEU A 312 -8.10 6.80 -4.91
CA LEU A 312 -7.16 7.10 -5.98
C LEU A 312 -7.94 7.40 -7.26
N VAL A 313 -7.72 8.57 -7.86
CA VAL A 313 -8.39 9.00 -9.08
C VAL A 313 -7.34 9.19 -10.18
N PRO A 314 -7.42 8.44 -11.28
CA PRO A 314 -6.56 8.66 -12.45
C PRO A 314 -6.82 10.04 -13.05
N GLU A 315 -5.77 10.66 -13.61
CA GLU A 315 -5.90 11.99 -14.29
C GLU A 315 -6.81 11.94 -15.52
N ASN A 316 -6.90 10.76 -16.17
CA ASN A 316 -7.72 10.54 -17.36
C ASN A 316 -8.12 9.07 -17.50
N GLU A 317 -8.95 8.77 -18.51
CA GLU A 317 -9.43 7.40 -18.82
C GLU A 317 -8.37 6.48 -19.46
N ASP A 318 -7.18 7.00 -19.80
CA ASP A 318 -6.18 6.21 -20.52
C ASP A 318 -5.61 5.07 -19.68
N PHE A 319 -5.49 5.25 -18.37
CA PHE A 319 -5.10 4.18 -17.45
C PHE A 319 -6.09 3.02 -17.50
N LYS A 320 -7.39 3.34 -17.47
CA LYS A 320 -8.46 2.33 -17.56
C LYS A 320 -8.42 1.59 -18.88
N LYS A 321 -8.30 2.31 -20.00
CA LYS A 321 -8.18 1.70 -21.34
C LYS A 321 -6.99 0.76 -21.40
N ALA A 322 -5.81 1.21 -21.01
CA ALA A 322 -4.58 0.41 -20.99
C ALA A 322 -4.68 -0.83 -20.08
N LEU A 323 -5.38 -0.70 -18.93
CA LEU A 323 -5.64 -1.81 -18.02
C LEU A 323 -6.51 -2.89 -18.67
N LEU A 324 -7.62 -2.50 -19.32
CA LEU A 324 -8.61 -3.42 -19.89
C LEU A 324 -8.16 -4.04 -21.22
N GLU A 325 -7.34 -3.32 -22.00
CA GLU A 325 -6.77 -3.82 -23.26
C GLU A 325 -5.69 -4.90 -23.08
N LYS A 326 -4.98 -4.87 -21.95
CA LYS A 326 -3.89 -5.80 -21.65
C LYS A 326 -4.35 -7.12 -21.01
N LEU A 327 -5.61 -7.23 -20.66
CA LEU A 327 -6.27 -8.39 -20.04
C LEU A 327 -7.39 -8.94 -20.93
#